data_68fdf54d8be88a63cf07024cb50da8bb
#
_entry.id   68fdf54d8be88a63cf07024cb50da8bb
#
_cell.length_a   1.000
_cell.length_b   1.000
_cell.length_c   1.000
_cell.angle_alpha   90.00
_cell.angle_beta   90.00
_cell.angle_gamma   90.00
#
_symmetry.space_group_name_H-M   'P 1'
#
loop_
_entity.id
_entity.type
_entity.pdbx_description
1 polymer ?
#
loop_
_entity_poly.entity_id
_entity_poly.type
_entity_poly.pdbx_seq_one_letter_code
_entity_poly.pdbx_strand_id
1 'polypeptide(L)'
;RFVEAHSHFDKSFTFREFPNFKSNYQEALSVNLEEHKNRTNKKVLDRAEKSLNLAIKNGYRAIRSHIDTYETQDNNIWDELFKLQKKYASKLKLQYVALAQLEFWNTRYGEELANKFSEGKGILGGVLVPPFINKEKIKHLLSKIILLADKYKLEIDLHIDESTIEPGAGIELLLDTIDRLNIKVPITCSHLSSILLLNKNKISDLGRKIAEKDIKVIALPLTNFW
;
A
#
# COMPACT_ATOMS: atom_id res chain seq x y z
N ARG A 1 -7.40 20.97 10.25
CA ARG A 1 -7.98 19.82 9.51
C ARG A 1 -6.84 18.92 9.09
N PHE A 2 -6.87 17.66 9.54
CA PHE A 2 -5.77 16.70 9.32
C PHE A 2 -6.02 15.85 8.07
N VAL A 3 -4.91 15.36 7.50
CA VAL A 3 -4.90 14.37 6.42
C VAL A 3 -4.03 13.20 6.87
N GLU A 4 -4.56 11.98 6.75
CA GLU A 4 -3.80 10.75 6.94
C GLU A 4 -3.53 10.11 5.57
N ALA A 5 -2.28 10.12 5.16
CA ALA A 5 -1.90 9.64 3.84
C ALA A 5 -1.64 8.14 3.80
N HIS A 6 -1.52 7.47 4.98
CA HIS A 6 -1.23 6.05 5.06
C HIS A 6 -1.77 5.43 6.35
N SER A 7 -2.73 4.55 6.23
CA SER A 7 -3.32 3.82 7.35
C SER A 7 -3.77 2.42 6.93
N HIS A 8 -4.11 1.56 7.90
CA HIS A 8 -4.59 0.20 7.68
C HIS A 8 -5.83 -0.06 8.52
N PHE A 9 -7.02 0.20 7.96
CA PHE A 9 -8.27 0.08 8.70
C PHE A 9 -8.70 -1.36 8.93
N ASP A 10 -8.35 -2.27 8.05
CA ASP A 10 -8.65 -3.69 8.12
C ASP A 10 -8.06 -4.39 9.35
N LYS A 11 -6.89 -3.91 9.81
CA LYS A 11 -6.16 -4.44 10.97
C LYS A 11 -6.04 -3.47 12.15
N SER A 12 -6.84 -2.41 12.15
CA SER A 12 -6.94 -1.50 13.31
C SER A 12 -7.56 -2.18 14.54
N PHE A 13 -7.17 -1.73 15.72
CA PHE A 13 -7.70 -2.21 17.03
C PHE A 13 -7.43 -3.68 17.36
N THR A 14 -6.44 -4.29 16.73
CA THR A 14 -6.12 -5.72 16.91
C THR A 14 -5.18 -5.99 18.08
N PHE A 15 -4.46 -4.98 18.57
CA PHE A 15 -3.41 -5.12 19.60
C PHE A 15 -3.83 -5.88 20.87
N ARG A 16 -5.09 -5.77 21.30
CA ARG A 16 -5.58 -6.46 22.50
C ARG A 16 -5.70 -7.98 22.30
N GLU A 17 -6.06 -8.41 21.07
CA GLU A 17 -6.20 -9.82 20.73
C GLU A 17 -4.88 -10.41 20.22
N PHE A 18 -4.08 -9.59 19.54
CA PHE A 18 -2.83 -9.96 18.90
C PHE A 18 -1.74 -8.94 19.27
N PRO A 19 -1.18 -9.03 20.48
CA PRO A 19 -0.17 -8.07 20.95
C PRO A 19 1.17 -8.27 20.25
N ASN A 20 1.85 -7.16 19.96
CA ASN A 20 3.22 -7.10 19.46
C ASN A 20 4.06 -6.34 20.48
N PHE A 21 4.92 -7.03 21.25
CA PHE A 21 5.70 -6.44 22.33
C PHE A 21 7.18 -6.24 21.97
N LYS A 22 7.70 -6.93 20.96
CA LYS A 22 9.12 -6.85 20.59
C LYS A 22 9.46 -5.66 19.70
N SER A 23 8.46 -4.98 19.17
CA SER A 23 8.64 -3.78 18.35
C SER A 23 9.65 -3.95 17.21
N ASN A 24 9.60 -5.07 16.50
CA ASN A 24 10.40 -5.32 15.30
C ASN A 24 9.53 -5.80 14.14
N TYR A 25 10.04 -5.60 12.92
CA TYR A 25 9.32 -5.89 11.68
C TYR A 25 8.88 -7.36 11.57
N GLN A 26 9.75 -8.31 11.93
CA GLN A 26 9.44 -9.74 11.82
C GLN A 26 8.30 -10.16 12.74
N GLU A 27 8.27 -9.65 13.97
CA GLU A 27 7.18 -9.91 14.90
C GLU A 27 5.88 -9.24 14.42
N ALA A 28 5.95 -7.99 13.98
CA ALA A 28 4.79 -7.28 13.44
C ALA A 28 4.17 -8.03 12.26
N LEU A 29 4.99 -8.54 11.35
CA LEU A 29 4.54 -9.37 10.23
C LEU A 29 3.92 -10.70 10.71
N SER A 30 4.59 -11.40 11.65
CA SER A 30 4.09 -12.67 12.21
C SER A 30 2.73 -12.49 12.88
N VAL A 31 2.57 -11.44 13.70
CA VAL A 31 1.31 -11.10 14.37
C VAL A 31 0.22 -10.76 13.36
N ASN A 32 0.53 -10.02 12.31
CA ASN A 32 -0.42 -9.72 11.24
C ASN A 32 -0.89 -10.98 10.50
N LEU A 33 0.02 -11.91 10.22
CA LEU A 33 -0.31 -13.21 9.59
C LEU A 33 -1.19 -14.09 10.49
N GLU A 34 -0.96 -14.08 11.80
CA GLU A 34 -1.78 -14.81 12.76
C GLU A 34 -3.19 -14.19 12.86
N GLU A 35 -3.28 -12.86 12.95
CA GLU A 35 -4.55 -12.14 12.94
C GLU A 35 -5.34 -12.41 11.64
N HIS A 36 -4.65 -12.43 10.51
CA HIS A 36 -5.26 -12.66 9.20
C HIS A 36 -6.05 -13.98 9.14
N LYS A 37 -5.60 -15.06 9.79
CA LYS A 37 -6.31 -16.34 9.85
C LYS A 37 -7.73 -16.23 10.44
N ASN A 38 -7.95 -15.22 11.29
CA ASN A 38 -9.21 -14.94 11.97
C ASN A 38 -9.96 -13.72 11.40
N ARG A 39 -9.44 -13.10 10.35
CA ARG A 39 -10.00 -11.90 9.73
C ARG A 39 -11.18 -12.26 8.83
N THR A 40 -12.33 -11.67 9.11
CA THR A 40 -13.55 -11.83 8.32
C THR A 40 -13.94 -10.49 7.70
N ASN A 41 -14.71 -10.49 6.61
CA ASN A 41 -15.25 -9.27 6.00
C ASN A 41 -15.97 -8.39 7.04
N LYS A 42 -16.76 -9.01 7.93
CA LYS A 42 -17.43 -8.27 9.01
C LYS A 42 -16.44 -7.55 9.92
N LYS A 43 -15.38 -8.22 10.38
CA LYS A 43 -14.33 -7.60 11.22
C LYS A 43 -13.64 -6.43 10.51
N VAL A 44 -13.34 -6.59 9.21
CA VAL A 44 -12.74 -5.51 8.40
C VAL A 44 -13.66 -4.29 8.34
N LEU A 45 -14.94 -4.48 8.05
CA LEU A 45 -15.92 -3.40 7.97
C LEU A 45 -16.15 -2.71 9.33
N ASP A 46 -16.30 -3.47 10.40
CA ASP A 46 -16.48 -2.94 11.76
C ASP A 46 -15.27 -2.09 12.18
N ARG A 47 -14.05 -2.55 11.90
CA ARG A 47 -12.79 -1.81 12.16
C ARG A 47 -12.69 -0.56 11.31
N ALA A 48 -13.00 -0.66 10.02
CA ALA A 48 -12.97 0.47 9.10
C ALA A 48 -13.96 1.56 9.55
N GLU A 49 -15.19 1.20 9.87
CA GLU A 49 -16.20 2.16 10.31
C GLU A 49 -15.84 2.80 11.66
N LYS A 50 -15.31 2.02 12.59
CA LYS A 50 -14.82 2.53 13.88
C LYS A 50 -13.65 3.51 13.68
N SER A 51 -12.70 3.19 12.78
CA SER A 51 -11.58 4.05 12.44
C SER A 51 -12.05 5.37 11.82
N LEU A 52 -13.01 5.32 10.89
CA LEU A 52 -13.60 6.49 10.26
C LEU A 52 -14.28 7.42 11.27
N ASN A 53 -15.08 6.86 12.16
CA ASN A 53 -15.75 7.64 13.20
C ASN A 53 -14.75 8.31 14.14
N LEU A 54 -13.69 7.60 14.54
CA LEU A 54 -12.61 8.16 15.37
C LEU A 54 -11.88 9.29 14.63
N ALA A 55 -11.54 9.10 13.37
CA ALA A 55 -10.85 10.08 12.54
C ALA A 55 -11.69 11.36 12.38
N ILE A 56 -12.98 11.23 12.06
CA ILE A 56 -13.89 12.37 11.93
C ILE A 56 -13.98 13.15 13.25
N LYS A 57 -14.13 12.43 14.39
CA LYS A 57 -14.15 13.03 15.72
C LYS A 57 -12.88 13.83 16.01
N ASN A 58 -11.72 13.38 15.50
CA ASN A 58 -10.43 14.04 15.67
C ASN A 58 -10.09 15.06 14.57
N GLY A 59 -11.03 15.42 13.70
CA GLY A 59 -10.87 16.50 12.72
C GLY A 59 -10.14 16.14 11.44
N TYR A 60 -10.01 14.86 11.12
CA TYR A 60 -9.47 14.43 9.82
C TYR A 60 -10.43 14.75 8.66
N ARG A 61 -9.88 15.15 7.52
CA ARG A 61 -10.62 15.54 6.30
C ARG A 61 -10.40 14.60 5.14
N ALA A 62 -9.27 13.93 5.12
CA ALA A 62 -8.94 12.93 4.11
C ALA A 62 -8.11 11.82 4.73
N ILE A 63 -8.35 10.60 4.27
CA ILE A 63 -7.62 9.41 4.69
C ILE A 63 -7.41 8.51 3.48
N ARG A 64 -6.19 7.94 3.38
CA ARG A 64 -5.89 6.80 2.50
C ARG A 64 -5.68 5.57 3.38
N SER A 65 -6.43 4.51 3.12
CA SER A 65 -6.32 3.25 3.87
C SER A 65 -5.99 2.08 2.96
N HIS A 66 -4.92 1.38 3.31
CA HIS A 66 -4.50 0.14 2.67
C HIS A 66 -5.28 -1.01 3.29
N ILE A 67 -5.80 -1.90 2.46
CA ILE A 67 -6.57 -3.09 2.84
C ILE A 67 -5.84 -4.30 2.28
N ASP A 68 -5.40 -5.21 3.16
CA ASP A 68 -4.72 -6.44 2.75
C ASP A 68 -5.64 -7.25 1.82
N THR A 69 -5.09 -7.67 0.68
CA THR A 69 -5.86 -8.27 -0.43
C THR A 69 -5.21 -9.57 -0.88
N TYR A 70 -6.02 -10.62 -1.00
CA TYR A 70 -5.58 -11.98 -1.32
C TYR A 70 -6.52 -12.64 -2.34
N GLU A 71 -6.03 -13.60 -3.12
CA GLU A 71 -6.82 -14.33 -4.13
C GLU A 71 -8.02 -15.08 -3.55
N THR A 72 -7.88 -15.57 -2.32
CA THR A 72 -8.93 -16.33 -1.61
C THR A 72 -9.95 -15.43 -0.92
N GLN A 73 -9.77 -14.13 -0.98
CA GLN A 73 -10.67 -13.19 -0.34
C GLN A 73 -11.98 -13.08 -1.13
N ASP A 74 -13.10 -13.10 -0.40
CA ASP A 74 -14.39 -12.80 -0.99
C ASP A 74 -14.41 -11.35 -1.52
N ASN A 75 -14.44 -11.20 -2.84
CA ASN A 75 -14.42 -9.90 -3.52
C ASN A 75 -15.61 -8.98 -3.16
N ASN A 76 -16.64 -9.49 -2.49
CA ASN A 76 -17.75 -8.70 -1.98
C ASN A 76 -17.30 -7.66 -0.93
N ILE A 77 -16.16 -7.87 -0.26
CA ILE A 77 -15.62 -6.90 0.69
C ILE A 77 -15.41 -5.52 0.05
N TRP A 78 -14.96 -5.48 -1.21
CA TRP A 78 -14.72 -4.21 -1.91
C TRP A 78 -16.00 -3.45 -2.20
N ASP A 79 -17.10 -4.14 -2.50
CA ASP A 79 -18.41 -3.50 -2.70
C ASP A 79 -18.89 -2.84 -1.39
N GLU A 80 -18.70 -3.54 -0.27
CA GLU A 80 -19.06 -3.01 1.06
C GLU A 80 -18.16 -1.84 1.48
N LEU A 81 -16.84 -1.92 1.22
CA LEU A 81 -15.92 -0.82 1.48
C LEU A 81 -16.25 0.43 0.62
N PHE A 82 -16.60 0.26 -0.65
CA PHE A 82 -17.04 1.36 -1.49
C PHE A 82 -18.40 1.94 -1.07
N LYS A 83 -19.33 1.12 -0.55
CA LYS A 83 -20.55 1.62 0.10
C LYS A 83 -20.21 2.45 1.34
N LEU A 84 -19.28 1.98 2.17
CA LEU A 84 -18.81 2.71 3.35
C LEU A 84 -18.16 4.04 2.95
N GLN A 85 -17.31 4.06 1.92
CA GLN A 85 -16.72 5.28 1.36
C GLN A 85 -17.80 6.30 0.95
N LYS A 86 -18.84 5.87 0.23
CA LYS A 86 -19.96 6.72 -0.17
C LYS A 86 -20.74 7.23 1.03
N LYS A 87 -21.00 6.40 2.04
CA LYS A 87 -21.69 6.76 3.28
C LYS A 87 -21.02 7.93 4.00
N TYR A 88 -19.68 7.98 3.99
CA TYR A 88 -18.91 9.01 4.69
C TYR A 88 -18.44 10.17 3.80
N ALA A 89 -18.75 10.17 2.51
CA ALA A 89 -18.23 11.14 1.53
C ALA A 89 -18.50 12.61 1.86
N SER A 90 -19.63 12.92 2.53
CA SER A 90 -19.94 14.28 2.97
C SER A 90 -19.10 14.77 4.16
N LYS A 91 -18.48 13.87 4.90
CA LYS A 91 -17.71 14.16 6.12
C LYS A 91 -16.21 14.10 5.91
N LEU A 92 -15.74 13.15 5.07
CA LEU A 92 -14.34 12.83 4.91
C LEU A 92 -14.07 12.26 3.51
N LYS A 93 -12.97 12.69 2.85
CA LYS A 93 -12.47 12.07 1.62
C LYS A 93 -11.70 10.80 1.98
N LEU A 94 -12.23 9.64 1.57
CA LEU A 94 -11.60 8.35 1.80
C LEU A 94 -11.07 7.77 0.49
N GLN A 95 -9.86 7.24 0.51
CA GLN A 95 -9.27 6.44 -0.57
C GLN A 95 -8.91 5.07 -0.04
N TYR A 96 -9.19 4.02 -0.81
CA TYR A 96 -8.78 2.66 -0.51
C TYR A 96 -7.71 2.19 -1.47
N VAL A 97 -6.71 1.49 -0.92
CA VAL A 97 -5.63 0.82 -1.65
C VAL A 97 -5.77 -0.68 -1.43
N ALA A 98 -5.86 -1.47 -2.49
CA ALA A 98 -5.78 -2.93 -2.38
C ALA A 98 -4.31 -3.33 -2.22
N LEU A 99 -3.89 -3.60 -0.99
CA LEU A 99 -2.52 -3.98 -0.68
C LEU A 99 -2.34 -5.48 -0.89
N ALA A 100 -1.63 -5.86 -1.94
CA ALA A 100 -1.38 -7.25 -2.31
C ALA A 100 0.11 -7.51 -2.57
N GLN A 101 0.49 -8.78 -2.58
CA GLN A 101 1.78 -9.18 -3.15
C GLN A 101 1.77 -8.88 -4.66
N LEU A 102 2.93 -8.54 -5.24
CA LEU A 102 3.01 -8.16 -6.65
C LEU A 102 2.51 -9.27 -7.59
N GLU A 103 2.68 -10.54 -7.22
CA GLU A 103 2.18 -11.70 -7.95
C GLU A 103 0.66 -11.66 -8.18
N PHE A 104 -0.09 -11.13 -7.23
CA PHE A 104 -1.55 -10.99 -7.32
C PHE A 104 -1.98 -10.26 -8.60
N TRP A 105 -1.27 -9.18 -8.96
CA TRP A 105 -1.58 -8.37 -10.13
C TRP A 105 -1.24 -9.06 -11.48
N ASN A 106 -0.60 -10.22 -11.44
CA ASN A 106 -0.36 -11.06 -12.61
C ASN A 106 -1.35 -12.22 -12.70
N THR A 107 -2.47 -12.18 -11.98
CA THR A 107 -3.51 -13.19 -11.97
C THR A 107 -4.81 -12.63 -12.55
N ARG A 108 -5.74 -13.55 -12.90
CA ARG A 108 -7.09 -13.16 -13.33
C ARG A 108 -7.83 -12.37 -12.24
N TYR A 109 -7.68 -12.76 -10.98
CA TYR A 109 -8.31 -12.05 -9.85
C TYR A 109 -7.81 -10.62 -9.72
N GLY A 110 -6.50 -10.39 -9.90
CA GLY A 110 -5.91 -9.06 -9.89
C GLY A 110 -6.46 -8.18 -11.02
N GLU A 111 -6.63 -8.72 -12.21
CA GLU A 111 -7.22 -7.98 -13.34
C GLU A 111 -8.71 -7.66 -13.11
N GLU A 112 -9.49 -8.62 -12.62
CA GLU A 112 -10.91 -8.41 -12.28
C GLU A 112 -11.06 -7.33 -11.19
N LEU A 113 -10.17 -7.32 -10.18
CA LEU A 113 -10.16 -6.29 -9.15
C LEU A 113 -9.76 -4.92 -9.69
N ALA A 114 -8.75 -4.85 -10.56
CA ALA A 114 -8.36 -3.60 -11.21
C ALA A 114 -9.49 -3.01 -12.05
N ASN A 115 -10.23 -3.84 -12.78
CA ASN A 115 -11.44 -3.42 -13.50
C ASN A 115 -12.51 -2.87 -12.55
N LYS A 116 -12.82 -3.56 -11.45
CA LYS A 116 -13.75 -3.10 -10.42
C LYS A 116 -13.29 -1.75 -9.82
N PHE A 117 -11.99 -1.56 -9.61
CA PHE A 117 -11.41 -0.33 -9.07
C PHE A 117 -11.52 0.86 -10.02
N SER A 118 -11.55 0.64 -11.32
CA SER A 118 -11.77 1.73 -12.29
C SER A 118 -13.12 2.41 -12.09
N GLU A 119 -14.15 1.67 -11.67
CA GLU A 119 -15.47 2.19 -11.35
C GLU A 119 -15.53 2.82 -9.93
N GLY A 120 -14.92 2.14 -8.94
CA GLY A 120 -14.93 2.53 -7.53
C GLY A 120 -13.88 3.56 -7.14
N LYS A 121 -12.95 3.94 -8.04
CA LYS A 121 -11.80 4.83 -7.78
C LYS A 121 -10.87 4.29 -6.68
N GLY A 122 -10.64 2.98 -6.70
CA GLY A 122 -9.62 2.34 -5.87
C GLY A 122 -8.21 2.58 -6.39
N ILE A 123 -7.21 2.20 -5.59
CA ILE A 123 -5.79 2.35 -5.88
C ILE A 123 -5.15 0.97 -5.85
N LEU A 124 -4.29 0.64 -6.81
CA LEU A 124 -3.55 -0.61 -6.81
C LEU A 124 -2.39 -0.52 -5.83
N GLY A 125 -2.31 -1.47 -4.90
CA GLY A 125 -1.26 -1.50 -3.89
C GLY A 125 -0.33 -2.69 -4.06
N GLY A 126 0.93 -2.51 -3.68
CA GLY A 126 1.92 -3.58 -3.73
C GLY A 126 2.90 -3.50 -2.58
N VAL A 127 3.50 -4.66 -2.26
CA VAL A 127 4.57 -4.76 -1.27
C VAL A 127 5.87 -5.10 -1.99
N LEU A 128 6.89 -4.26 -1.81
CA LEU A 128 8.20 -4.39 -2.43
C LEU A 128 9.28 -4.35 -1.35
N VAL A 129 9.45 -5.47 -0.66
CA VAL A 129 10.37 -5.63 0.47
C VAL A 129 11.45 -6.66 0.13
N PRO A 130 12.75 -6.33 0.28
CA PRO A 130 13.85 -7.27 0.06
C PRO A 130 13.87 -8.42 1.09
N PRO A 131 14.63 -9.52 0.81
CA PRO A 131 15.65 -9.64 -0.24
C PRO A 131 15.06 -9.96 -1.63
N PHE A 132 15.64 -9.33 -2.68
CA PHE A 132 15.23 -9.54 -4.06
C PHE A 132 16.09 -10.60 -4.75
N ILE A 133 15.80 -11.87 -4.51
CA ILE A 133 16.56 -13.00 -5.05
C ILE A 133 16.55 -13.02 -6.58
N ASN A 134 15.41 -12.70 -7.19
CA ASN A 134 15.26 -12.65 -8.65
C ASN A 134 14.74 -11.26 -9.08
N LYS A 135 15.66 -10.34 -9.35
CA LYS A 135 15.35 -8.97 -9.72
C LYS A 135 14.57 -8.85 -11.04
N GLU A 136 14.82 -9.72 -12.01
CA GLU A 136 14.08 -9.73 -13.28
C GLU A 136 12.62 -10.18 -13.09
N LYS A 137 12.38 -11.16 -12.22
CA LYS A 137 11.00 -11.51 -11.83
C LYS A 137 10.29 -10.31 -11.19
N ILE A 138 10.94 -9.60 -10.28
CA ILE A 138 10.35 -8.42 -9.63
C ILE A 138 10.04 -7.33 -10.66
N LYS A 139 10.96 -7.01 -11.57
CA LYS A 139 10.71 -6.04 -12.66
C LYS A 139 9.55 -6.48 -13.55
N HIS A 140 9.44 -7.78 -13.84
CA HIS A 140 8.29 -8.30 -14.58
C HIS A 140 6.97 -8.06 -13.84
N LEU A 141 6.91 -8.36 -12.54
CA LEU A 141 5.71 -8.14 -11.71
C LEU A 141 5.37 -6.66 -11.55
N LEU A 142 6.37 -5.79 -11.37
CA LEU A 142 6.18 -4.33 -11.39
C LEU A 142 5.61 -3.86 -12.74
N SER A 143 6.08 -4.45 -13.84
CA SER A 143 5.53 -4.14 -15.16
C SER A 143 4.04 -4.50 -15.25
N LYS A 144 3.61 -5.61 -14.64
CA LYS A 144 2.20 -6.03 -14.64
C LYS A 144 1.29 -5.03 -13.92
N ILE A 145 1.64 -4.61 -12.71
CA ILE A 145 0.83 -3.63 -11.97
C ILE A 145 0.80 -2.27 -12.68
N ILE A 146 1.92 -1.81 -13.28
CA ILE A 146 1.98 -0.56 -14.04
C ILE A 146 1.10 -0.63 -15.29
N LEU A 147 1.16 -1.72 -16.04
CA LEU A 147 0.32 -1.92 -17.23
C LEU A 147 -1.17 -2.00 -16.88
N LEU A 148 -1.53 -2.64 -15.76
CA LEU A 148 -2.92 -2.64 -15.27
C LEU A 148 -3.36 -1.24 -14.88
N ALA A 149 -2.53 -0.50 -14.15
CA ALA A 149 -2.84 0.87 -13.76
C ALA A 149 -3.03 1.78 -14.98
N ASP A 150 -2.22 1.65 -16.01
CA ASP A 150 -2.40 2.40 -17.27
C ASP A 150 -3.67 1.96 -18.00
N LYS A 151 -3.92 0.65 -18.13
CA LYS A 151 -5.12 0.11 -18.79
C LYS A 151 -6.42 0.63 -18.18
N TYR A 152 -6.49 0.62 -16.84
CA TYR A 152 -7.69 0.97 -16.09
C TYR A 152 -7.70 2.41 -15.54
N LYS A 153 -6.67 3.22 -15.90
CA LYS A 153 -6.49 4.62 -15.46
C LYS A 153 -6.52 4.78 -13.93
N LEU A 154 -5.78 3.92 -13.25
CA LEU A 154 -5.67 3.85 -11.79
C LEU A 154 -4.35 4.44 -11.28
N GLU A 155 -4.32 4.77 -10.00
CA GLU A 155 -3.10 5.10 -9.26
C GLU A 155 -2.47 3.83 -8.67
N ILE A 156 -1.16 3.91 -8.37
CA ILE A 156 -0.42 2.87 -7.63
C ILE A 156 0.09 3.44 -6.31
N ASP A 157 0.03 2.64 -5.22
CA ASP A 157 0.65 2.96 -3.93
C ASP A 157 1.41 1.75 -3.40
N LEU A 158 2.74 1.85 -3.32
CA LEU A 158 3.63 0.76 -2.96
C LEU A 158 4.19 0.93 -1.55
N HIS A 159 4.13 -0.11 -0.73
CA HIS A 159 5.01 -0.27 0.42
C HIS A 159 6.38 -0.66 -0.10
N ILE A 160 7.37 0.20 0.07
CA ILE A 160 8.66 0.05 -0.59
C ILE A 160 9.82 0.43 0.34
N ASP A 161 10.88 -0.38 0.30
CA ASP A 161 12.12 -0.11 1.03
C ASP A 161 11.91 0.15 2.54
N GLU A 162 11.00 -0.60 3.16
CA GLU A 162 10.73 -0.54 4.60
C GLU A 162 11.78 -1.32 5.42
N SER A 163 12.41 -2.33 4.82
CA SER A 163 13.42 -3.17 5.46
C SER A 163 14.83 -2.59 5.32
N THR A 164 15.70 -2.84 6.31
CA THR A 164 17.13 -2.48 6.25
C THR A 164 17.96 -3.39 5.35
N ILE A 165 17.39 -4.47 4.82
CA ILE A 165 18.03 -5.39 3.87
C ILE A 165 18.01 -4.73 2.50
N GLU A 166 19.13 -4.74 1.77
CA GLU A 166 19.29 -4.13 0.43
C GLU A 166 18.71 -2.71 0.33
N PRO A 167 19.24 -1.73 1.10
CA PRO A 167 18.68 -0.39 1.17
C PRO A 167 18.51 0.28 -0.21
N GLY A 168 17.30 0.76 -0.49
CA GLY A 168 16.97 1.46 -1.74
C GLY A 168 16.85 0.56 -2.98
N ALA A 169 16.98 -0.76 -2.83
CA ALA A 169 16.91 -1.67 -3.98
C ALA A 169 15.49 -1.72 -4.59
N GLY A 170 14.46 -1.55 -3.78
CA GLY A 170 13.08 -1.51 -4.26
C GLY A 170 12.81 -0.33 -5.17
N ILE A 171 13.18 0.87 -4.75
CA ILE A 171 13.01 2.08 -5.57
C ILE A 171 13.86 2.03 -6.85
N GLU A 172 15.07 1.46 -6.82
CA GLU A 172 15.87 1.27 -8.03
C GLU A 172 15.17 0.36 -9.04
N LEU A 173 14.62 -0.79 -8.58
CA LEU A 173 13.87 -1.70 -9.44
C LEU A 173 12.62 -1.04 -10.03
N LEU A 174 11.93 -0.21 -9.26
CA LEU A 174 10.78 0.54 -9.74
C LEU A 174 11.17 1.55 -10.82
N LEU A 175 12.20 2.36 -10.57
CA LEU A 175 12.70 3.37 -11.52
C LEU A 175 13.16 2.72 -12.83
N ASP A 176 13.95 1.64 -12.77
CA ASP A 176 14.37 0.87 -13.95
C ASP A 176 13.16 0.34 -14.76
N THR A 177 12.12 -0.11 -14.04
CA THR A 177 10.92 -0.65 -14.69
C THR A 177 10.13 0.46 -15.39
N ILE A 178 9.97 1.62 -14.76
CA ILE A 178 9.28 2.78 -15.35
C ILE A 178 10.04 3.26 -16.59
N ASP A 179 11.36 3.36 -16.53
CA ASP A 179 12.19 3.78 -17.67
C ASP A 179 12.04 2.82 -18.86
N ARG A 180 12.02 1.52 -18.59
CA ARG A 180 11.86 0.49 -19.63
C ARG A 180 10.48 0.53 -20.29
N LEU A 181 9.41 0.74 -19.51
CA LEU A 181 8.05 0.77 -20.03
C LEU A 181 7.71 2.07 -20.74
N ASN A 182 8.32 3.17 -20.34
CA ASN A 182 8.01 4.52 -20.81
C ASN A 182 6.50 4.87 -20.68
N ILE A 183 5.86 4.38 -19.63
CA ILE A 183 4.44 4.60 -19.31
C ILE A 183 4.35 5.53 -18.12
N LYS A 184 3.44 6.48 -18.16
CA LYS A 184 3.22 7.43 -17.07
C LYS A 184 1.91 7.12 -16.35
N VAL A 185 2.01 6.61 -15.12
CA VAL A 185 0.90 6.42 -14.18
C VAL A 185 1.22 7.13 -12.86
N PRO A 186 0.22 7.61 -12.12
CA PRO A 186 0.48 8.20 -10.80
C PRO A 186 0.96 7.13 -9.82
N ILE A 187 2.15 7.31 -9.24
CA ILE A 187 2.75 6.37 -8.28
C ILE A 187 3.04 7.09 -6.97
N THR A 188 2.69 6.44 -5.88
CA THR A 188 3.07 6.78 -4.52
C THR A 188 3.96 5.68 -3.96
N CYS A 189 5.07 6.06 -3.31
CA CYS A 189 5.96 5.17 -2.56
C CYS A 189 5.81 5.47 -1.07
N SER A 190 5.24 4.55 -0.33
CA SER A 190 5.10 4.62 1.13
C SER A 190 6.30 3.97 1.80
N HIS A 191 6.71 4.50 2.97
CA HIS A 191 7.91 4.18 3.75
C HIS A 191 9.19 4.77 3.13
N LEU A 192 9.82 4.06 2.21
CA LEU A 192 11.10 4.45 1.58
C LEU A 192 12.20 4.76 2.62
N SER A 193 12.11 4.15 3.80
CA SER A 193 12.93 4.49 4.97
C SER A 193 14.38 4.01 4.85
N SER A 194 14.61 2.87 4.20
CA SER A 194 15.95 2.28 4.10
C SER A 194 16.93 3.09 3.25
N ILE A 195 16.45 4.02 2.41
CA ILE A 195 17.35 4.89 1.65
C ILE A 195 18.25 5.76 2.56
N LEU A 196 17.83 6.00 3.81
CA LEU A 196 18.63 6.74 4.79
C LEU A 196 19.94 6.01 5.18
N LEU A 197 20.05 4.71 4.90
CA LEU A 197 21.26 3.92 5.11
C LEU A 197 22.28 4.05 3.96
N LEU A 198 21.89 4.71 2.87
CA LEU A 198 22.77 4.97 1.74
C LEU A 198 23.65 6.19 1.97
N ASN A 199 24.72 6.31 1.20
CA ASN A 199 25.52 7.54 1.22
C ASN A 199 24.76 8.73 0.60
N LYS A 200 25.16 9.95 0.96
CA LYS A 200 24.50 11.20 0.56
C LYS A 200 24.37 11.37 -0.96
N ASN A 201 25.38 10.96 -1.72
CA ASN A 201 25.35 11.10 -3.18
C ASN A 201 24.28 10.18 -3.80
N LYS A 202 24.17 8.97 -3.30
CA LYS A 202 23.16 8.01 -3.75
C LYS A 202 21.73 8.46 -3.39
N ILE A 203 21.55 8.98 -2.17
CA ILE A 203 20.26 9.56 -1.74
C ILE A 203 19.87 10.71 -2.66
N SER A 204 20.81 11.63 -2.96
CA SER A 204 20.56 12.77 -3.84
C SER A 204 20.21 12.33 -5.27
N ASP A 205 20.90 11.33 -5.82
CA ASP A 205 20.62 10.80 -7.16
C ASP A 205 19.22 10.14 -7.22
N LEU A 206 18.87 9.31 -6.24
CA LEU A 206 17.54 8.70 -6.15
C LEU A 206 16.45 9.76 -5.99
N GLY A 207 16.65 10.76 -5.12
CA GLY A 207 15.70 11.86 -4.93
C GLY A 207 15.44 12.64 -6.23
N ARG A 208 16.48 12.93 -7.00
CA ARG A 208 16.35 13.56 -8.31
C ARG A 208 15.53 12.71 -9.29
N LYS A 209 15.84 11.41 -9.42
CA LYS A 209 15.11 10.47 -10.29
C LYS A 209 13.63 10.32 -9.88
N ILE A 210 13.34 10.24 -8.59
CA ILE A 210 11.99 10.21 -8.04
C ILE A 210 11.21 11.45 -8.45
N ALA A 211 11.83 12.64 -8.31
CA ALA A 211 11.22 13.90 -8.68
C ALA A 211 10.98 14.02 -10.20
N GLU A 212 11.94 13.61 -11.03
CA GLU A 212 11.80 13.59 -12.49
C GLU A 212 10.64 12.71 -12.99
N LYS A 213 10.31 11.65 -12.26
CA LYS A 213 9.17 10.76 -12.58
C LYS A 213 7.86 11.19 -11.91
N ASP A 214 7.82 12.30 -11.18
CA ASP A 214 6.66 12.76 -10.40
C ASP A 214 6.13 11.71 -9.42
N ILE A 215 7.00 10.87 -8.87
CA ILE A 215 6.64 9.86 -7.86
C ILE A 215 6.44 10.58 -6.52
N LYS A 216 5.30 10.31 -5.88
CA LYS A 216 5.01 10.83 -4.53
C LYS A 216 5.65 9.94 -3.47
N VAL A 217 6.14 10.52 -2.39
CA VAL A 217 6.71 9.78 -1.26
C VAL A 217 5.94 10.09 0.01
N ILE A 218 5.60 9.06 0.78
CA ILE A 218 4.98 9.18 2.10
C ILE A 218 5.95 8.60 3.13
N ALA A 219 6.56 9.47 3.92
CA ALA A 219 7.39 9.06 5.06
C ALA A 219 6.52 8.71 6.27
N LEU A 220 6.88 7.62 6.96
CA LEU A 220 6.16 7.10 8.13
C LEU A 220 7.11 7.02 9.35
N PRO A 221 7.55 8.17 9.89
CA PRO A 221 8.58 8.18 10.92
C PRO A 221 8.20 7.41 12.17
N LEU A 222 6.95 7.50 12.63
CA LEU A 222 6.51 6.78 13.83
C LEU A 222 6.47 5.25 13.67
N THR A 223 6.33 4.77 12.44
CA THR A 223 6.34 3.35 12.12
C THR A 223 7.77 2.82 11.97
N ASN A 224 8.70 3.67 11.51
CA ASN A 224 10.06 3.26 11.15
C ASN A 224 11.13 3.66 12.18
N PHE A 225 10.75 4.26 13.32
CA PHE A 225 11.64 4.51 14.48
C PHE A 225 11.67 3.30 15.41
N TRP A 226 12.57 2.33 15.15
CA TRP A 226 12.73 1.13 15.95
C TRP A 226 14.06 0.39 15.72
#